data_40600abbbc59286ee5ca9e80788c252a
#
_entry.id   40600abbbc59286ee5ca9e80788c252a
#
_cell.length_a   1.000
_cell.length_b   1.000
_cell.length_c   1.000
_cell.angle_alpha   90.00
_cell.angle_beta   90.00
_cell.angle_gamma   90.00
#
_symmetry.space_group_name_H-M   'P 1'
#
loop_
_entity.id
_entity.type
_entity.pdbx_description
1 polymer ?
#
loop_
_entity_poly.entity_id
_entity_poly.type
_entity_poly.pdbx_seq_one_letter_code
_entity_poly.pdbx_strand_id
1 'polypeptide(L)'
;MINTPPILVDICWTLYRSNTTFDFLDAIISKKSYRLLRAFFKTKVGYRGNILLYRLTHIDWQRRLAIRYLKGMSKAALAAEANSFIAKLEQTKRIGTSFDILSRQQAPIIIISGTIDCIATAVGHRLHAQKICSSTLEYHNGICTGKLKEDILLNKKKYIGIDHFAILTDNTTDVDIVKQAEKAFIVCYSNKDWWEKQHLQHAEYHYEYDQRY
;
A
#
# COMPACT_ATOMS: atom_id res chain seq x y z
N MET A 1 17.16 28.33 -1.17
CA MET A 1 15.97 27.49 -0.97
C MET A 1 16.43 26.29 -0.14
N ILE A 2 15.94 26.12 1.06
CA ILE A 2 16.22 24.93 1.88
C ILE A 2 15.50 23.78 1.14
N ASN A 3 16.28 22.87 0.59
CA ASN A 3 15.75 21.74 -0.15
C ASN A 3 15.25 20.72 0.91
N THR A 4 14.00 20.83 1.33
CA THR A 4 13.40 19.92 2.29
C THR A 4 13.47 18.50 1.72
N PRO A 5 14.05 17.52 2.44
CA PRO A 5 14.14 16.16 1.96
C PRO A 5 12.73 15.61 1.70
N PRO A 6 12.53 14.83 0.64
CA PRO A 6 11.24 14.26 0.32
C PRO A 6 10.74 13.30 1.40
N ILE A 7 9.43 13.14 1.47
CA ILE A 7 8.80 12.14 2.34
C ILE A 7 8.31 10.95 1.51
N LEU A 8 8.79 9.76 1.87
CA LEU A 8 8.30 8.48 1.35
C LEU A 8 7.00 8.12 2.05
N VAL A 9 5.97 7.74 1.32
CA VAL A 9 4.64 7.50 1.88
C VAL A 9 4.10 6.15 1.42
N ASP A 10 3.81 5.26 2.37
CA ASP A 10 2.99 4.07 2.09
C ASP A 10 1.50 4.44 2.05
N ILE A 11 0.67 3.60 1.46
CA ILE A 11 -0.76 3.86 1.26
C ILE A 11 -1.62 3.04 2.22
N CYS A 12 -1.47 1.70 2.18
CA CYS A 12 -2.30 0.78 2.95
C CYS A 12 -2.06 0.98 4.43
N TRP A 13 -3.14 1.14 5.22
CA TRP A 13 -3.08 1.34 6.68
C TRP A 13 -2.23 2.53 7.14
N THR A 14 -1.63 3.25 6.21
CA THR A 14 -0.85 4.47 6.43
C THR A 14 -1.67 5.71 6.09
N LEU A 15 -2.23 5.81 4.90
CA LEU A 15 -3.11 6.92 4.49
C LEU A 15 -4.59 6.58 4.67
N TYR A 16 -4.94 5.32 4.45
CA TYR A 16 -6.33 4.85 4.55
C TYR A 16 -6.40 3.57 5.37
N ARG A 17 -7.39 3.44 6.25
CA ARG A 17 -7.70 2.20 7.00
C ARG A 17 -8.23 1.12 6.06
N SER A 18 -7.37 0.67 5.14
CA SER A 18 -7.74 -0.20 4.03
C SER A 18 -6.53 -0.98 3.53
N ASN A 19 -6.72 -2.28 3.29
CA ASN A 19 -5.87 -3.00 2.35
C ASN A 19 -6.32 -2.64 0.93
N THR A 20 -5.77 -1.54 0.40
CA THR A 20 -6.30 -0.88 -0.79
C THR A 20 -6.40 -1.79 -2.00
N THR A 21 -5.46 -2.75 -2.20
CA THR A 21 -5.56 -3.71 -3.30
C THR A 21 -6.78 -4.62 -3.14
N PHE A 22 -6.97 -5.24 -1.98
CA PHE A 22 -8.07 -6.17 -1.80
C PHE A 22 -9.42 -5.48 -1.69
N ASP A 23 -9.51 -4.35 -0.98
CA ASP A 23 -10.74 -3.58 -0.84
C ASP A 23 -11.21 -3.02 -2.20
N PHE A 24 -10.26 -2.61 -3.07
CA PHE A 24 -10.55 -2.22 -4.44
C PHE A 24 -11.11 -3.38 -5.27
N LEU A 25 -10.43 -4.53 -5.25
CA LEU A 25 -10.90 -5.72 -5.95
C LEU A 25 -12.28 -6.17 -5.45
N ASP A 26 -12.51 -6.12 -4.14
CA ASP A 26 -13.80 -6.44 -3.51
C ASP A 26 -14.91 -5.46 -3.96
N ALA A 27 -14.55 -4.21 -4.26
CA ALA A 27 -15.50 -3.18 -4.72
C ALA A 27 -15.91 -3.35 -6.19
N ILE A 28 -14.96 -3.75 -7.07
CA ILE A 28 -15.22 -3.75 -8.53
C ILE A 28 -15.54 -5.13 -9.10
N ILE A 29 -15.23 -6.23 -8.39
CA ILE A 29 -15.43 -7.58 -8.89
C ILE A 29 -16.69 -8.22 -8.28
N SER A 30 -17.72 -8.38 -9.09
CA SER A 30 -18.99 -9.00 -8.68
C SER A 30 -19.02 -10.52 -8.85
N LYS A 31 -18.04 -11.15 -9.52
CA LYS A 31 -18.02 -12.59 -9.86
C LYS A 31 -18.09 -13.47 -8.60
N LYS A 32 -19.03 -14.46 -8.59
CA LYS A 32 -19.19 -15.42 -7.49
C LYS A 32 -17.90 -16.19 -7.18
N SER A 33 -17.15 -16.61 -8.20
CA SER A 33 -15.87 -17.32 -8.03
C SER A 33 -14.82 -16.47 -7.31
N TYR A 34 -14.78 -15.15 -7.53
CA TYR A 34 -13.93 -14.24 -6.79
C TYR A 34 -14.33 -14.18 -5.30
N ARG A 35 -15.62 -14.05 -5.02
CA ARG A 35 -16.13 -14.03 -3.63
C ARG A 35 -15.80 -15.32 -2.89
N LEU A 36 -15.93 -16.48 -3.56
CA LEU A 36 -15.53 -17.77 -2.99
C LEU A 36 -14.03 -17.84 -2.72
N LEU A 37 -13.18 -17.38 -3.65
CA LEU A 37 -11.73 -17.28 -3.44
C LEU A 37 -11.41 -16.42 -2.20
N ARG A 38 -12.01 -15.24 -2.10
CA ARG A 38 -11.82 -14.35 -0.95
C ARG A 38 -12.27 -14.98 0.37
N ALA A 39 -13.43 -15.63 0.35
CA ALA A 39 -13.96 -16.35 1.52
C ALA A 39 -13.04 -17.50 1.95
N PHE A 40 -12.49 -18.27 1.00
CA PHE A 40 -11.53 -19.33 1.29
C PHE A 40 -10.31 -18.80 2.04
N PHE A 41 -9.67 -17.72 1.56
CA PHE A 41 -8.49 -17.15 2.20
C PHE A 41 -8.77 -16.48 3.56
N LYS A 42 -10.04 -16.21 3.89
CA LYS A 42 -10.47 -15.79 5.24
C LYS A 42 -10.60 -16.96 6.21
N THR A 43 -10.65 -18.20 5.73
CA THR A 43 -10.67 -19.39 6.61
C THR A 43 -9.29 -19.62 7.25
N LYS A 44 -9.26 -20.28 8.41
CA LYS A 44 -7.99 -20.65 9.08
C LYS A 44 -7.06 -21.47 8.18
N VAL A 45 -7.65 -22.36 7.35
CA VAL A 45 -6.88 -23.23 6.43
C VAL A 45 -6.29 -22.40 5.28
N GLY A 46 -7.11 -21.60 4.60
CA GLY A 46 -6.65 -20.75 3.49
C GLY A 46 -5.61 -19.72 3.94
N TYR A 47 -5.83 -19.07 5.09
CA TYR A 47 -4.89 -18.11 5.68
C TYR A 47 -3.54 -18.77 6.01
N ARG A 48 -3.53 -19.88 6.76
CA ARG A 48 -2.29 -20.59 7.11
C ARG A 48 -1.58 -21.16 5.89
N GLY A 49 -2.34 -21.68 4.91
CA GLY A 49 -1.80 -22.17 3.64
C GLY A 49 -1.10 -21.05 2.86
N ASN A 50 -1.71 -19.85 2.79
CA ASN A 50 -1.09 -18.69 2.14
C ASN A 50 0.20 -18.24 2.84
N ILE A 51 0.22 -18.23 4.18
CA ILE A 51 1.44 -17.92 4.96
C ILE A 51 2.55 -18.93 4.67
N LEU A 52 2.23 -20.22 4.64
CA LEU A 52 3.22 -21.26 4.35
C LEU A 52 3.78 -21.12 2.92
N LEU A 53 2.91 -20.95 1.93
CA LEU A 53 3.32 -20.71 0.55
C LEU A 53 4.15 -19.44 0.42
N TYR A 54 3.77 -18.36 1.12
CA TYR A 54 4.53 -17.12 1.14
C TYR A 54 5.95 -17.31 1.70
N ARG A 55 6.09 -18.06 2.81
CA ARG A 55 7.42 -18.36 3.39
C ARG A 55 8.31 -19.16 2.45
N LEU A 56 7.74 -20.06 1.66
CA LEU A 56 8.46 -20.93 0.74
C LEU A 56 8.81 -20.24 -0.58
N THR A 57 7.92 -19.39 -1.09
CA THR A 57 8.02 -18.85 -2.46
C THR A 57 8.27 -17.34 -2.50
N HIS A 58 8.14 -16.64 -1.37
CA HIS A 58 8.11 -15.18 -1.28
C HIS A 58 7.06 -14.52 -2.18
N ILE A 59 5.97 -15.26 -2.48
CA ILE A 59 4.88 -14.83 -3.35
C ILE A 59 3.59 -14.77 -2.55
N ASP A 60 2.89 -13.64 -2.57
CA ASP A 60 1.52 -13.56 -2.08
C ASP A 60 0.55 -14.16 -3.10
N TRP A 61 0.28 -15.45 -2.95
CA TRP A 61 -0.60 -16.21 -3.83
C TRP A 61 -2.04 -15.72 -3.77
N GLN A 62 -2.55 -15.33 -2.60
CA GLN A 62 -3.88 -14.75 -2.46
C GLN A 62 -4.01 -13.52 -3.35
N ARG A 63 -3.04 -12.62 -3.30
CA ARG A 63 -3.01 -11.40 -4.10
C ARG A 63 -2.90 -11.71 -5.59
N ARG A 64 -2.00 -12.59 -5.99
CA ARG A 64 -1.85 -12.98 -7.40
C ARG A 64 -3.11 -13.62 -8.00
N LEU A 65 -3.77 -14.49 -7.25
CA LEU A 65 -5.02 -15.12 -7.68
C LEU A 65 -6.17 -14.10 -7.76
N ALA A 66 -6.23 -13.15 -6.82
CA ALA A 66 -7.22 -12.09 -6.82
C ALA A 66 -7.06 -11.15 -8.03
N ILE A 67 -5.83 -10.75 -8.35
CA ILE A 67 -5.51 -9.88 -9.51
C ILE A 67 -5.90 -10.52 -10.85
N ARG A 68 -5.91 -11.85 -10.97
CA ARG A 68 -6.37 -12.53 -12.20
C ARG A 68 -7.78 -12.13 -12.63
N TYR A 69 -8.62 -11.71 -11.70
CA TYR A 69 -9.98 -11.27 -12.00
C TYR A 69 -10.06 -9.91 -12.70
N LEU A 70 -8.96 -9.16 -12.74
CA LEU A 70 -8.83 -7.93 -13.54
C LEU A 70 -8.57 -8.19 -15.03
N LYS A 71 -8.31 -9.46 -15.42
CA LYS A 71 -8.07 -9.82 -16.83
C LYS A 71 -9.20 -9.35 -17.72
N GLY A 72 -8.85 -8.66 -18.81
CA GLY A 72 -9.78 -8.13 -19.80
C GLY A 72 -10.26 -6.70 -19.53
N MET A 73 -9.96 -6.11 -18.36
CA MET A 73 -10.28 -4.71 -18.10
C MET A 73 -9.26 -3.79 -18.77
N SER A 74 -9.72 -2.70 -19.36
CA SER A 74 -8.83 -1.71 -19.94
C SER A 74 -8.11 -0.89 -18.84
N LYS A 75 -6.91 -0.39 -19.15
CA LYS A 75 -6.15 0.49 -18.26
C LYS A 75 -6.96 1.74 -17.87
N ALA A 76 -7.70 2.31 -18.83
CA ALA A 76 -8.56 3.47 -18.58
C ALA A 76 -9.72 3.15 -17.63
N ALA A 77 -10.38 1.99 -17.80
CA ALA A 77 -11.45 1.57 -16.89
C ALA A 77 -10.91 1.35 -15.47
N LEU A 78 -9.76 0.68 -15.32
CA LEU A 78 -9.14 0.48 -14.01
C LEU A 78 -8.73 1.80 -13.35
N ALA A 79 -8.26 2.77 -14.12
CA ALA A 79 -7.94 4.11 -13.61
C ALA A 79 -9.21 4.86 -13.14
N ALA A 80 -10.31 4.78 -13.87
CA ALA A 80 -11.59 5.39 -13.48
C ALA A 80 -12.15 4.76 -12.19
N GLU A 81 -12.17 3.43 -12.11
CA GLU A 81 -12.60 2.71 -10.92
C GLU A 81 -11.70 3.03 -9.69
N ALA A 82 -10.38 3.09 -9.88
CA ALA A 82 -9.45 3.45 -8.82
C ALA A 82 -9.68 4.88 -8.31
N ASN A 83 -9.95 5.84 -9.20
CA ASN A 83 -10.27 7.22 -8.81
C ASN A 83 -11.55 7.29 -7.97
N SER A 84 -12.61 6.57 -8.39
CA SER A 84 -13.87 6.49 -7.64
C SER A 84 -13.69 5.81 -6.28
N PHE A 85 -12.92 4.72 -6.25
CA PHE A 85 -12.60 4.00 -5.03
C PHE A 85 -11.83 4.88 -4.02
N ILE A 86 -10.79 5.59 -4.46
CA ILE A 86 -10.02 6.46 -3.58
C ILE A 86 -10.86 7.65 -3.09
N ALA A 87 -11.72 8.24 -3.92
CA ALA A 87 -12.66 9.28 -3.48
C ALA A 87 -13.56 8.79 -2.34
N LYS A 88 -14.03 7.54 -2.40
CA LYS A 88 -14.80 6.92 -1.31
C LYS A 88 -13.95 6.69 -0.07
N LEU A 89 -12.70 6.22 -0.20
CA LEU A 89 -11.80 6.02 0.95
C LEU A 89 -11.49 7.33 1.66
N GLU A 90 -11.31 8.42 0.95
CA GLU A 90 -11.09 9.75 1.55
C GLU A 90 -12.22 10.18 2.47
N GLN A 91 -13.45 9.84 2.11
CA GLN A 91 -14.64 10.17 2.91
C GLN A 91 -14.84 9.21 4.10
N THR A 92 -14.43 7.94 3.97
CA THR A 92 -14.86 6.89 4.89
C THR A 92 -13.74 6.26 5.71
N LYS A 93 -12.50 6.26 5.20
CA LYS A 93 -11.37 5.51 5.79
C LYS A 93 -10.06 6.32 5.87
N ARG A 94 -10.11 7.62 5.67
CA ARG A 94 -8.94 8.50 5.76
C ARG A 94 -8.35 8.48 7.18
N ILE A 95 -7.04 8.43 7.29
CA ILE A 95 -6.30 8.53 8.54
C ILE A 95 -5.85 9.99 8.70
N GLY A 96 -6.63 10.78 9.46
CA GLY A 96 -6.43 12.22 9.62
C GLY A 96 -5.01 12.56 10.02
N THR A 97 -4.46 11.87 11.02
CA THR A 97 -3.09 12.06 11.53
C THR A 97 -2.03 12.01 10.43
N SER A 98 -2.14 11.06 9.50
CA SER A 98 -1.19 10.94 8.38
C SER A 98 -1.23 12.14 7.45
N PHE A 99 -2.43 12.62 7.12
CA PHE A 99 -2.58 13.81 6.26
C PHE A 99 -2.14 15.09 6.97
N ASP A 100 -2.33 15.19 8.30
CA ASP A 100 -1.84 16.31 9.11
C ASP A 100 -0.30 16.33 9.14
N ILE A 101 0.35 15.16 9.20
CA ILE A 101 1.81 15.03 9.07
C ILE A 101 2.25 15.56 7.71
N LEU A 102 1.65 15.09 6.61
CA LEU A 102 2.01 15.53 5.26
C LEU A 102 1.84 17.04 5.08
N SER A 103 0.74 17.58 5.57
CA SER A 103 0.46 19.03 5.53
C SER A 103 1.51 19.85 6.27
N ARG A 104 1.95 19.39 7.45
CA ARG A 104 2.96 20.07 8.27
C ARG A 104 4.36 19.99 7.69
N GLN A 105 4.72 18.87 7.08
CA GLN A 105 6.06 18.66 6.52
C GLN A 105 6.33 19.51 5.27
N GLN A 106 5.30 19.81 4.48
CA GLN A 106 5.41 20.56 3.20
C GLN A 106 6.55 20.04 2.30
N ALA A 107 6.89 18.78 2.44
CA ALA A 107 7.97 18.10 1.71
C ALA A 107 7.45 17.52 0.38
N PRO A 108 8.31 17.37 -0.63
CA PRO A 108 7.98 16.63 -1.83
C PRO A 108 7.56 15.19 -1.48
N ILE A 109 6.41 14.75 -1.99
CA ILE A 109 5.85 13.43 -1.69
C ILE A 109 6.31 12.41 -2.72
N ILE A 110 6.82 11.27 -2.25
CA ILE A 110 7.12 10.09 -3.06
C ILE A 110 6.28 8.93 -2.52
N ILE A 111 5.37 8.41 -3.32
CA ILE A 111 4.62 7.21 -2.94
C ILE A 111 5.50 5.98 -3.13
N ILE A 112 5.55 5.12 -2.09
CA ILE A 112 6.21 3.83 -2.14
C ILE A 112 5.33 2.76 -1.49
N SER A 113 4.55 2.04 -2.29
CA SER A 113 3.54 1.12 -1.77
C SER A 113 3.46 -0.17 -2.56
N GLY A 114 3.25 -1.28 -1.86
CA GLY A 114 2.95 -2.56 -2.48
C GLY A 114 1.60 -2.60 -3.23
N THR A 115 0.74 -1.59 -3.13
CA THR A 115 -0.55 -1.55 -3.85
C THR A 115 -0.35 -1.54 -5.38
N ILE A 116 -1.40 -1.84 -6.14
CA ILE A 116 -1.33 -1.86 -7.62
C ILE A 116 -1.33 -0.44 -8.19
N ASP A 117 -0.71 -0.28 -9.35
CA ASP A 117 -0.40 0.99 -10.02
C ASP A 117 -1.60 1.92 -10.22
N CYS A 118 -2.75 1.41 -10.65
CA CYS A 118 -3.94 2.24 -10.84
C CYS A 118 -4.39 2.94 -9.55
N ILE A 119 -4.31 2.26 -8.41
CA ILE A 119 -4.64 2.81 -7.08
C ILE A 119 -3.56 3.81 -6.66
N ALA A 120 -2.29 3.42 -6.75
CA ALA A 120 -1.17 4.30 -6.36
C ALA A 120 -1.16 5.59 -7.18
N THR A 121 -1.47 5.51 -8.47
CA THR A 121 -1.61 6.67 -9.36
C THR A 121 -2.77 7.57 -8.92
N ALA A 122 -3.92 7.00 -8.59
CA ALA A 122 -5.07 7.78 -8.10
C ALA A 122 -4.76 8.53 -6.79
N VAL A 123 -4.03 7.90 -5.86
CA VAL A 123 -3.55 8.55 -4.63
C VAL A 123 -2.50 9.61 -4.94
N GLY A 124 -1.53 9.28 -5.82
CA GLY A 124 -0.45 10.19 -6.18
C GLY A 124 -0.94 11.49 -6.80
N HIS A 125 -1.94 11.42 -7.66
CA HIS A 125 -2.56 12.62 -8.25
C HIS A 125 -3.20 13.52 -7.17
N ARG A 126 -3.86 12.95 -6.16
CA ARG A 126 -4.48 13.72 -5.08
C ARG A 126 -3.47 14.38 -4.15
N LEU A 127 -2.35 13.72 -3.93
CA LEU A 127 -1.27 14.22 -3.08
C LEU A 127 -0.24 15.05 -3.84
N HIS A 128 -0.41 15.26 -5.14
CA HIS A 128 0.57 15.90 -6.01
C HIS A 128 1.96 15.27 -5.87
N ALA A 129 2.02 13.93 -5.77
CA ALA A 129 3.25 13.19 -5.58
C ALA A 129 4.21 13.38 -6.77
N GLN A 130 5.48 13.67 -6.47
CA GLN A 130 6.51 13.84 -7.50
C GLN A 130 6.90 12.51 -8.17
N LYS A 131 6.82 11.41 -7.41
CA LYS A 131 7.17 10.07 -7.89
C LYS A 131 6.22 9.05 -7.29
N ILE A 132 5.91 8.01 -8.05
CA ILE A 132 5.07 6.90 -7.62
C ILE A 132 5.82 5.60 -7.90
N CYS A 133 6.12 4.86 -6.83
CA CYS A 133 6.69 3.51 -6.87
C CYS A 133 5.64 2.54 -6.32
N SER A 134 5.12 1.66 -7.17
CA SER A 134 4.08 0.71 -6.80
C SER A 134 4.20 -0.59 -7.58
N SER A 135 3.51 -1.63 -7.15
CA SER A 135 3.41 -2.84 -7.96
C SER A 135 2.62 -2.55 -9.23
N THR A 136 3.13 -3.01 -10.38
CA THR A 136 2.55 -2.69 -11.69
C THR A 136 1.79 -3.88 -12.27
N LEU A 137 0.58 -3.61 -12.79
CA LEU A 137 -0.17 -4.58 -13.56
C LEU A 137 0.46 -4.77 -14.94
N GLU A 138 0.35 -5.99 -15.48
CA GLU A 138 0.75 -6.28 -16.85
C GLU A 138 -0.39 -5.96 -17.81
N TYR A 139 -0.07 -5.19 -18.87
CA TYR A 139 -1.02 -4.83 -19.91
C TYR A 139 -0.50 -5.26 -21.28
N HIS A 140 -1.42 -5.75 -22.12
CA HIS A 140 -1.19 -5.95 -23.54
C HIS A 140 -2.19 -5.13 -24.33
N ASN A 141 -1.71 -4.24 -25.20
CA ASN A 141 -2.55 -3.29 -25.95
C ASN A 141 -3.54 -2.51 -25.07
N GLY A 142 -3.10 -2.09 -23.87
CA GLY A 142 -3.95 -1.35 -22.94
C GLY A 142 -4.97 -2.19 -22.16
N ILE A 143 -4.98 -3.52 -22.33
CA ILE A 143 -5.87 -4.45 -21.64
C ILE A 143 -5.06 -5.23 -20.59
N CYS A 144 -5.56 -5.28 -19.37
CA CYS A 144 -4.95 -6.00 -18.24
C CYS A 144 -4.94 -7.52 -18.51
N THR A 145 -3.76 -8.14 -18.35
CA THR A 145 -3.61 -9.60 -18.53
C THR A 145 -4.04 -10.38 -17.30
N GLY A 146 -4.30 -9.71 -16.18
CA GLY A 146 -4.58 -10.33 -14.88
C GLY A 146 -3.32 -10.81 -14.16
N LYS A 147 -2.16 -10.24 -14.49
CA LYS A 147 -0.87 -10.53 -13.85
C LYS A 147 -0.21 -9.24 -13.35
N LEU A 148 0.74 -9.40 -12.45
CA LEU A 148 1.70 -8.33 -12.12
C LEU A 148 2.88 -8.42 -13.10
N LYS A 149 3.24 -7.27 -13.70
CA LYS A 149 4.50 -7.09 -14.41
C LYS A 149 5.65 -6.99 -13.41
N GLU A 150 5.40 -6.26 -12.31
CA GLU A 150 6.36 -6.03 -11.25
C GLU A 150 5.65 -6.02 -9.90
N ASP A 151 6.26 -6.64 -8.89
CA ASP A 151 5.75 -6.66 -7.52
C ASP A 151 6.82 -6.11 -6.56
N ILE A 152 6.58 -4.91 -6.03
CA ILE A 152 7.51 -4.25 -5.11
C ILE A 152 7.23 -4.52 -3.64
N LEU A 153 6.19 -5.30 -3.31
CA LEU A 153 5.70 -5.50 -1.95
C LEU A 153 6.82 -5.82 -0.94
N LEU A 154 7.78 -6.66 -1.33
CA LEU A 154 8.91 -7.06 -0.48
C LEU A 154 10.24 -6.37 -0.80
N ASN A 155 10.26 -5.55 -1.83
CA ASN A 155 11.49 -4.97 -2.37
C ASN A 155 11.42 -3.45 -2.51
N LYS A 156 10.58 -2.78 -1.75
CA LYS A 156 10.38 -1.32 -1.82
C LYS A 156 11.71 -0.55 -1.79
N LYS A 157 12.66 -0.99 -0.95
CA LYS A 157 13.98 -0.36 -0.79
C LYS A 157 14.71 -0.16 -2.12
N LYS A 158 14.60 -1.09 -3.06
CA LYS A 158 15.29 -1.01 -4.38
C LYS A 158 14.79 0.15 -5.26
N TYR A 159 13.62 0.73 -4.95
CA TYR A 159 12.96 1.76 -5.76
C TYR A 159 13.10 3.17 -5.19
N ILE A 160 13.73 3.32 -4.02
CA ILE A 160 13.87 4.61 -3.34
C ILE A 160 14.81 5.52 -4.14
N GLY A 161 16.05 5.10 -4.38
CA GLY A 161 17.02 5.81 -5.23
C GLY A 161 17.44 7.19 -4.71
N ILE A 162 17.28 7.45 -3.40
CA ILE A 162 17.65 8.68 -2.71
C ILE A 162 18.18 8.33 -1.31
N ASP A 163 19.13 9.12 -0.80
CA ASP A 163 19.78 8.87 0.49
C ASP A 163 19.20 9.70 1.64
N HIS A 164 18.67 10.89 1.33
CA HIS A 164 18.09 11.82 2.32
C HIS A 164 16.56 11.88 2.16
N PHE A 165 15.83 11.34 3.14
CA PHE A 165 14.37 11.30 3.10
C PHE A 165 13.75 11.12 4.48
N ALA A 166 12.50 11.54 4.63
CA ALA A 166 11.61 11.10 5.70
C ALA A 166 10.72 9.96 5.22
N ILE A 167 10.10 9.20 6.13
CA ILE A 167 9.14 8.15 5.78
C ILE A 167 7.88 8.21 6.65
N LEU A 168 6.74 7.93 6.05
CA LEU A 168 5.45 7.72 6.72
C LEU A 168 4.93 6.33 6.34
N THR A 169 4.83 5.42 7.33
CA THR A 169 4.43 4.02 7.13
C THR A 169 3.82 3.41 8.39
N ASP A 170 2.99 2.37 8.24
CA ASP A 170 2.57 1.46 9.33
C ASP A 170 3.25 0.09 9.25
N ASN A 171 3.88 -0.19 8.11
CA ASN A 171 4.27 -1.53 7.69
C ASN A 171 5.61 -1.96 8.29
N THR A 172 5.58 -3.00 9.14
CA THR A 172 6.78 -3.56 9.77
C THR A 172 7.82 -4.10 8.78
N THR A 173 7.41 -4.45 7.55
CA THR A 173 8.36 -4.86 6.51
C THR A 173 9.19 -3.71 5.95
N ASP A 174 8.82 -2.47 6.25
CA ASP A 174 9.56 -1.27 5.85
C ASP A 174 10.66 -0.88 6.85
N VAL A 175 10.91 -1.68 7.89
CA VAL A 175 11.88 -1.37 8.96
C VAL A 175 13.27 -1.00 8.45
N ASP A 176 13.75 -1.65 7.39
CA ASP A 176 15.06 -1.34 6.80
C ASP A 176 15.08 0.01 6.07
N ILE A 177 13.93 0.48 5.62
CA ILE A 177 13.77 1.81 5.04
C ILE A 177 13.67 2.83 6.17
N VAL A 178 12.87 2.52 7.19
CA VAL A 178 12.71 3.35 8.39
C VAL A 178 14.05 3.62 9.06
N LYS A 179 14.91 2.61 9.20
CA LYS A 179 16.27 2.76 9.79
C LYS A 179 17.20 3.67 8.99
N GLN A 180 16.94 3.88 7.70
CA GLN A 180 17.74 4.74 6.83
C GLN A 180 17.18 6.16 6.70
N ALA A 181 15.92 6.36 7.08
CA ALA A 181 15.28 7.66 7.03
C ALA A 181 15.89 8.63 8.04
N GLU A 182 15.97 9.92 7.69
CA GLU A 182 16.35 10.97 8.64
C GLU A 182 15.27 11.19 9.71
N LYS A 183 14.02 11.00 9.31
CA LYS A 183 12.85 11.09 10.18
C LYS A 183 11.81 10.05 9.78
N ALA A 184 11.22 9.39 10.76
CA ALA A 184 10.17 8.42 10.52
C ALA A 184 8.90 8.78 11.27
N PHE A 185 7.76 8.69 10.58
CA PHE A 185 6.43 8.82 11.13
C PHE A 185 5.76 7.45 11.02
N ILE A 186 5.49 6.82 12.15
CA ILE A 186 5.01 5.45 12.19
C ILE A 186 3.58 5.41 12.69
N VAL A 187 2.67 4.95 11.84
CA VAL A 187 1.27 4.69 12.22
C VAL A 187 1.20 3.32 12.90
N CYS A 188 0.86 3.32 14.18
CA CYS A 188 0.83 2.13 15.00
C CYS A 188 -0.60 1.64 15.24
N TYR A 189 -0.81 0.34 15.03
CA TYR A 189 -2.01 -0.40 15.38
C TYR A 189 -1.68 -1.49 16.41
N SER A 190 -1.99 -2.72 16.12
CA SER A 190 -1.56 -3.91 16.91
C SER A 190 -0.05 -4.18 16.85
N ASN A 191 0.67 -3.51 15.96
CA ASN A 191 2.13 -3.63 15.79
C ASN A 191 2.94 -2.64 16.66
N LYS A 192 2.26 -1.87 17.53
CA LYS A 192 2.87 -0.86 18.40
C LYS A 192 4.09 -1.40 19.16
N ASP A 193 3.90 -2.48 19.91
CA ASP A 193 4.97 -3.07 20.73
C ASP A 193 6.15 -3.58 19.89
N TRP A 194 5.88 -4.00 18.65
CA TRP A 194 6.92 -4.43 17.73
C TRP A 194 7.78 -3.25 17.30
N TRP A 195 7.16 -2.11 16.98
CA TRP A 195 7.87 -0.88 16.60
C TRP A 195 8.67 -0.30 17.76
N GLU A 196 8.11 -0.23 18.96
CA GLU A 196 8.80 0.27 20.15
C GLU A 196 10.08 -0.52 20.45
N LYS A 197 10.07 -1.84 20.24
CA LYS A 197 11.25 -2.72 20.39
C LYS A 197 12.38 -2.44 19.39
N GLN A 198 12.13 -1.68 18.32
CA GLN A 198 13.20 -1.31 17.37
C GLN A 198 14.07 -0.16 17.88
N HIS A 199 13.68 0.53 18.95
CA HIS A 199 14.41 1.63 19.59
C HIS A 199 14.87 2.73 18.61
N LEU A 200 13.98 3.16 17.72
CA LEU A 200 14.26 4.14 16.67
C LEU A 200 14.16 5.57 17.25
N GLN A 201 15.30 6.22 17.52
CA GLN A 201 15.36 7.56 18.14
C GLN A 201 14.80 8.67 17.23
N HIS A 202 14.79 8.47 15.91
CA HIS A 202 14.31 9.43 14.90
C HIS A 202 12.85 9.19 14.51
N ALA A 203 12.14 8.29 15.20
CA ALA A 203 10.77 7.92 14.88
C ALA A 203 9.75 8.61 15.80
N GLU A 204 8.69 9.15 15.20
CA GLU A 204 7.48 9.60 15.88
C GLU A 204 6.39 8.55 15.71
N TYR A 205 5.81 8.07 16.81
CA TYR A 205 4.79 7.02 16.82
C TYR A 205 3.40 7.63 16.95
N HIS A 206 2.52 7.32 16.00
CA HIS A 206 1.14 7.79 15.95
C HIS A 206 0.18 6.61 16.12
N TYR A 207 -0.48 6.54 17.25
CA TYR A 207 -1.35 5.42 17.60
C TYR A 207 -2.75 5.62 17.03
N GLU A 208 -3.15 4.67 16.19
CA GLU A 208 -4.49 4.60 15.63
C GLU A 208 -5.24 3.42 16.26
N TYR A 209 -6.43 3.69 16.79
CA TYR A 209 -7.29 2.63 17.31
C TYR A 209 -8.00 1.94 16.15
N ASP A 210 -7.74 0.65 15.99
CA ASP A 210 -8.45 -0.18 15.02
C ASP A 210 -9.65 -0.84 15.71
N GLN A 211 -10.86 -0.52 15.24
CA GLN A 211 -12.10 -1.13 15.76
C GLN A 211 -12.29 -2.61 15.34
N ARG A 212 -11.27 -3.26 14.78
CA ARG A 212 -11.32 -4.65 14.30
C ARG A 212 -10.98 -5.71 15.36
N TYR A 213 -10.76 -5.31 16.62
CA TYR A 213 -10.50 -6.22 17.75
C TYR A 213 -11.45 -5.96 18.88
#